data_7fd9d0dd6ab395d0e2a9d530b532dcb5
#
_entry.id   7fd9d0dd6ab395d0e2a9d530b532dcb5
#
_cell.length_a   1.000
_cell.length_b   1.000
_cell.length_c   1.000
_cell.angle_alpha   90.00
_cell.angle_beta   90.00
_cell.angle_gamma   90.00
#
_symmetry.space_group_name_H-M   'P 1'
#
loop_
_entity.id
_entity.type
_entity.pdbx_description
1 polymer ?
#
loop_
_entity_poly.entity_id
_entity_poly.type
_entity_poly.pdbx_seq_one_letter_code
_entity_poly.pdbx_strand_id
1 'polypeptide(L)'
;PTPAPTPKVSELSLTVGGEQVLRFCRAYGFRNIQNVVRRLKAGISPYHYIELMACPGGCANGGGQPRPPPIEAQTRRQLVEKLYTSAPDVVQRDPRENPHVDAMLAPGGFFEGGLGGERAQKCLLTQFHDRKADAEMTEGSALTTQW
;
A
#
# COMPACT_ATOMS: atom_id res chain seq x y z
N PRO A 1 24.39 4.24 -16.36
CA PRO A 1 24.29 3.38 -15.20
C PRO A 1 22.89 2.77 -15.19
N THR A 2 22.83 1.44 -15.29
CA THR A 2 21.58 0.70 -15.22
C THR A 2 21.03 0.86 -13.79
N PRO A 3 19.81 1.35 -13.60
CA PRO A 3 19.26 1.47 -12.24
C PRO A 3 19.19 0.11 -11.59
N ALA A 4 19.56 0.04 -10.32
CA ALA A 4 19.54 -1.19 -9.56
C ALA A 4 18.14 -1.81 -9.61
N PRO A 5 18.02 -3.13 -9.77
CA PRO A 5 16.73 -3.80 -9.76
C PRO A 5 16.04 -3.50 -8.43
N THR A 6 14.76 -3.12 -8.50
CA THR A 6 13.97 -2.87 -7.29
C THR A 6 13.96 -4.14 -6.45
N PRO A 7 14.29 -4.07 -5.16
CA PRO A 7 14.27 -5.24 -4.31
C PRO A 7 12.86 -5.82 -4.30
N LYS A 8 12.74 -7.12 -4.52
CA LYS A 8 11.47 -7.87 -4.53
C LYS A 8 10.82 -7.89 -3.14
N VAL A 9 11.66 -7.83 -2.12
CA VAL A 9 11.29 -7.67 -0.70
C VAL A 9 12.26 -6.65 -0.11
N SER A 10 11.75 -5.66 0.60
CA SER A 10 12.54 -4.71 1.37
C SER A 10 12.06 -4.69 2.81
N GLU A 11 12.99 -4.52 3.71
CA GLU A 11 12.74 -4.46 5.14
C GLU A 11 13.24 -3.14 5.70
N LEU A 12 12.52 -2.60 6.67
CA LEU A 12 12.91 -1.45 7.45
C LEU A 12 12.72 -1.79 8.93
N SER A 13 13.69 -1.43 9.75
CA SER A 13 13.61 -1.62 11.19
C SER A 13 13.73 -0.29 11.92
N LEU A 14 12.92 -0.10 12.93
CA LEU A 14 13.05 1.00 13.88
C LEU A 14 13.73 0.48 15.14
N THR A 15 14.84 1.11 15.50
CA THR A 15 15.60 0.79 16.70
C THR A 15 15.57 1.96 17.67
N VAL A 16 15.27 1.70 18.92
CA VAL A 16 15.26 2.68 20.01
C VAL A 16 16.15 2.16 21.14
N GLY A 17 17.11 2.97 21.57
CA GLY A 17 18.02 2.56 22.64
C GLY A 17 18.89 1.33 22.33
N GLY A 18 19.11 1.00 21.06
CA GLY A 18 19.84 -0.20 20.64
C GLY A 18 18.96 -1.44 20.45
N GLU A 19 17.70 -1.39 20.85
CA GLU A 19 16.74 -2.47 20.67
C GLU A 19 15.84 -2.26 19.44
N GLN A 20 15.60 -3.30 18.65
CA GLN A 20 14.70 -3.27 17.51
C GLN A 20 13.23 -3.31 18.01
N VAL A 21 12.55 -2.18 17.91
CA VAL A 21 11.17 -2.03 18.40
C VAL A 21 10.15 -2.41 17.34
N LEU A 22 10.37 -1.98 16.09
CA LEU A 22 9.46 -2.26 14.97
C LEU A 22 10.22 -2.78 13.76
N ARG A 23 9.55 -3.65 13.01
CA ARG A 23 10.04 -4.20 11.76
C ARG A 23 8.94 -4.17 10.71
N PHE A 24 9.25 -3.54 9.60
CA PHE A 24 8.35 -3.34 8.47
C PHE A 24 8.84 -4.16 7.28
N CYS A 25 7.90 -4.66 6.48
CA CYS A 25 8.19 -5.40 5.27
C CYS A 25 7.39 -4.82 4.11
N ARG A 26 8.03 -4.66 2.97
CA ARG A 26 7.39 -4.36 1.70
C ARG A 26 7.67 -5.49 0.73
N ALA A 27 6.62 -6.15 0.21
CA ALA A 27 6.75 -7.29 -0.69
C ALA A 27 6.03 -7.05 -2.01
N TYR A 28 6.75 -7.17 -3.12
CA TYR A 28 6.24 -7.02 -4.47
C TYR A 28 6.15 -8.35 -5.21
N GLY A 29 5.03 -8.56 -5.92
CA GLY A 29 4.78 -9.73 -6.74
C GLY A 29 4.27 -10.93 -5.95
N PHE A 30 3.42 -11.73 -6.59
CA PHE A 30 2.68 -12.83 -5.96
C PHE A 30 3.56 -13.85 -5.24
N ARG A 31 4.72 -14.20 -5.80
CA ARG A 31 5.64 -15.15 -5.16
C ARG A 31 6.10 -14.69 -3.78
N ASN A 32 6.42 -13.40 -3.66
CA ASN A 32 6.88 -12.82 -2.40
C ASN A 32 5.71 -12.66 -1.42
N ILE A 33 4.53 -12.28 -1.93
CA ILE A 33 3.30 -12.21 -1.14
C ILE A 33 2.97 -13.60 -0.56
N GLN A 34 3.02 -14.65 -1.36
CA GLN A 34 2.78 -16.02 -0.89
C GLN A 34 3.74 -16.44 0.22
N ASN A 35 5.02 -16.06 0.11
CA ASN A 35 6.02 -16.36 1.15
C ASN A 35 5.70 -15.63 2.46
N VAL A 36 5.31 -14.36 2.39
CA VAL A 36 4.89 -13.58 3.57
C VAL A 36 3.64 -14.20 4.21
N VAL A 37 2.62 -14.49 3.41
CA VAL A 37 1.37 -15.11 3.89
C VAL A 37 1.64 -16.48 4.54
N ARG A 38 2.54 -17.27 3.96
CA ARG A 38 2.91 -18.58 4.54
C ARG A 38 3.57 -18.41 5.90
N ARG A 39 4.46 -17.42 6.08
CA ARG A 39 5.08 -17.11 7.38
C ARG A 39 4.06 -16.62 8.40
N LEU A 40 3.11 -15.77 7.97
CA LEU A 40 2.02 -15.30 8.83
C LEU A 40 1.16 -16.46 9.32
N LYS A 41 0.74 -17.35 8.42
CA LYS A 41 -0.04 -18.55 8.79
C LYS A 41 0.70 -19.49 9.73
N ALA A 42 2.01 -19.57 9.61
CA ALA A 42 2.85 -20.38 10.50
C ALA A 42 3.17 -19.70 11.85
N GLY A 43 2.73 -18.46 12.08
CA GLY A 43 3.01 -17.71 13.30
C GLY A 43 4.47 -17.29 13.47
N ILE A 44 5.27 -17.34 12.40
CA ILE A 44 6.72 -17.06 12.42
C ILE A 44 7.09 -15.75 11.71
N SER A 45 6.10 -14.87 11.44
CA SER A 45 6.37 -13.58 10.83
C SER A 45 7.01 -12.62 11.84
N PRO A 46 8.18 -12.05 11.54
CA PRO A 46 8.83 -11.09 12.43
C PRO A 46 8.34 -9.66 12.21
N TYR A 47 7.38 -9.45 11.32
CA TYR A 47 6.97 -8.13 10.89
C TYR A 47 5.76 -7.61 11.66
N HIS A 48 5.82 -6.35 12.07
CA HIS A 48 4.74 -5.61 12.72
C HIS A 48 3.80 -4.95 11.70
N TYR A 49 4.35 -4.60 10.53
CA TYR A 49 3.59 -4.05 9.42
C TYR A 49 4.11 -4.59 8.08
N ILE A 50 3.19 -4.90 7.18
CA ILE A 50 3.52 -5.49 5.88
C ILE A 50 2.74 -4.77 4.80
N GLU A 51 3.47 -4.20 3.82
CA GLU A 51 2.92 -3.62 2.60
C GLU A 51 3.04 -4.64 1.46
N LEU A 52 1.91 -5.01 0.87
CA LEU A 52 1.84 -5.99 -0.20
C LEU A 52 1.41 -5.32 -1.51
N MET A 53 2.19 -5.50 -2.56
CA MET A 53 1.88 -5.01 -3.90
C MET A 53 2.00 -6.16 -4.92
N ALA A 54 0.91 -6.45 -5.62
CA ALA A 54 0.86 -7.57 -6.58
C ALA A 54 1.79 -7.36 -7.78
N CYS A 55 1.92 -6.13 -8.26
CA CYS A 55 2.76 -5.82 -9.41
C CYS A 55 4.24 -5.79 -9.03
N PRO A 56 5.12 -6.50 -9.75
CA PRO A 56 6.56 -6.38 -9.56
C PRO A 56 7.01 -4.94 -9.80
N GLY A 57 7.64 -4.33 -8.78
CA GLY A 57 8.08 -2.93 -8.84
C GLY A 57 7.01 -1.90 -8.49
N GLY A 58 5.84 -2.35 -8.00
CA GLY A 58 4.77 -1.47 -7.52
C GLY A 58 3.88 -0.90 -8.63
N CYS A 59 3.09 0.11 -8.28
CA CYS A 59 2.07 0.70 -9.16
C CYS A 59 2.65 1.37 -10.42
N ALA A 60 3.86 1.90 -10.37
CA ALA A 60 4.54 2.48 -11.53
C ALA A 60 4.79 1.47 -12.66
N ASN A 61 4.76 0.18 -12.38
CA ASN A 61 4.85 -0.91 -13.34
C ASN A 61 3.53 -1.72 -13.47
N GLY A 62 2.45 -1.20 -12.96
CA GLY A 62 1.15 -1.86 -12.96
C GLY A 62 0.49 -1.95 -14.33
N GLY A 63 -0.51 -2.84 -14.43
CA GLY A 63 -1.25 -3.08 -15.66
C GLY A 63 -2.05 -1.88 -16.17
N GLY A 64 -2.40 -0.93 -15.29
CA GLY A 64 -3.11 0.30 -15.63
C GLY A 64 -2.22 1.40 -16.23
N GLN A 65 -0.90 1.22 -16.23
CA GLN A 65 0.01 2.21 -16.81
C GLN A 65 -0.04 2.18 -18.36
N PRO A 66 0.16 3.32 -19.03
CA PRO A 66 0.24 3.40 -20.48
C PRO A 66 1.24 2.40 -21.05
N ARG A 67 0.87 1.73 -22.13
CA ARG A 67 1.71 0.74 -22.82
C ARG A 67 1.91 1.12 -24.27
N PRO A 68 2.69 2.16 -24.57
CA PRO A 68 3.08 2.40 -25.95
C PRO A 68 3.92 1.22 -26.46
N PRO A 69 3.68 0.70 -27.68
CA PRO A 69 4.45 -0.41 -28.21
C PRO A 69 5.86 0.04 -28.62
N PRO A 70 6.87 -0.82 -28.61
CA PRO A 70 7.14 -1.96 -27.74
C PRO A 70 8.07 -1.55 -26.59
N ILE A 71 7.51 -1.15 -25.44
CA ILE A 71 8.31 -0.74 -24.30
C ILE A 71 8.38 -1.88 -23.28
N GLU A 72 9.60 -2.25 -22.90
CA GLU A 72 9.86 -3.17 -21.80
C GLU A 72 9.33 -2.63 -20.47
N ALA A 73 8.95 -3.51 -19.55
CA ALA A 73 8.39 -3.15 -18.24
C ALA A 73 9.31 -2.21 -17.43
N GLN A 74 10.62 -2.41 -17.52
CA GLN A 74 11.60 -1.57 -16.83
C GLN A 74 11.67 -0.15 -17.43
N THR A 75 11.61 -0.02 -18.74
CA THR A 75 11.61 1.27 -19.43
C THR A 75 10.33 2.05 -19.12
N ARG A 76 9.21 1.38 -19.06
CA ARG A 76 7.91 1.95 -18.69
C ARG A 76 7.94 2.53 -17.27
N ARG A 77 8.47 1.79 -16.31
CA ARG A 77 8.64 2.26 -14.94
C ARG A 77 9.51 3.52 -14.89
N GLN A 78 10.64 3.54 -15.59
CA GLN A 78 11.52 4.70 -15.66
C GLN A 78 10.83 5.91 -16.26
N LEU A 79 10.01 5.69 -17.30
CA LEU A 79 9.22 6.76 -17.92
C LEU A 79 8.22 7.35 -16.93
N VAL A 80 7.47 6.51 -16.21
CA VAL A 80 6.51 6.96 -15.20
C VAL A 80 7.20 7.71 -14.06
N GLU A 81 8.29 7.18 -13.53
CA GLU A 81 9.10 7.85 -12.51
C GLU A 81 9.61 9.21 -13.00
N LYS A 82 10.09 9.27 -14.25
CA LYS A 82 10.55 10.52 -14.87
C LYS A 82 9.43 11.54 -15.02
N LEU A 83 8.23 11.12 -15.42
CA LEU A 83 7.07 12.00 -15.54
C LEU A 83 6.71 12.60 -14.18
N TYR A 84 6.68 11.80 -13.12
CA TYR A 84 6.40 12.29 -11.77
C TYR A 84 7.46 13.24 -11.22
N THR A 85 8.73 13.01 -11.53
CA THR A 85 9.83 13.86 -11.04
C THR A 85 10.07 15.11 -11.88
N SER A 86 9.63 15.12 -13.15
CA SER A 86 9.87 16.23 -14.09
C SER A 86 8.66 17.15 -14.27
N ALA A 87 7.50 16.80 -13.73
CA ALA A 87 6.32 17.66 -13.81
C ALA A 87 6.51 18.86 -12.87
N PRO A 88 6.55 20.10 -13.40
CA PRO A 88 6.85 21.29 -12.60
C PRO A 88 5.80 21.57 -11.52
N ASP A 89 4.59 21.05 -11.71
CA ASP A 89 3.46 21.24 -10.80
C ASP A 89 3.37 20.13 -9.72
N VAL A 90 4.20 19.08 -9.81
CA VAL A 90 4.21 17.98 -8.84
C VAL A 90 5.28 18.25 -7.78
N VAL A 91 4.88 18.89 -6.71
CA VAL A 91 5.74 19.05 -5.54
C VAL A 91 5.72 17.75 -4.75
N GLN A 92 6.86 17.05 -4.70
CA GLN A 92 7.01 15.91 -3.79
C GLN A 92 7.10 16.43 -2.37
N ARG A 93 6.12 16.07 -1.55
CA ARG A 93 6.05 16.46 -0.13
C ARG A 93 5.92 15.21 0.72
N ASP A 94 6.42 15.28 1.94
CA ASP A 94 6.05 14.32 2.98
C ASP A 94 4.52 14.41 3.18
N PRO A 95 3.79 13.28 3.27
CA PRO A 95 2.35 13.30 3.55
C PRO A 95 1.96 14.16 4.76
N ARG A 96 2.84 14.28 5.74
CA ARG A 96 2.65 15.10 6.94
C ARG A 96 2.79 16.60 6.69
N GLU A 97 3.39 16.99 5.56
CA GLU A 97 3.57 18.40 5.16
C GLU A 97 2.50 18.86 4.16
N ASN A 98 1.48 18.02 3.95
CA ASN A 98 0.40 18.35 3.04
C ASN A 98 -0.61 19.30 3.73
N PRO A 99 -0.74 20.56 3.27
CA PRO A 99 -1.61 21.55 3.91
C PRO A 99 -3.09 21.15 3.91
N HIS A 100 -3.52 20.31 2.96
CA HIS A 100 -4.89 19.80 2.95
C HIS A 100 -5.13 18.76 4.06
N VAL A 101 -4.12 17.93 4.35
CA VAL A 101 -4.17 16.99 5.48
C VAL A 101 -4.19 17.75 6.80
N ASP A 102 -3.33 18.76 6.94
CA ASP A 102 -3.30 19.60 8.12
C ASP A 102 -4.64 20.32 8.34
N ALA A 103 -5.23 20.88 7.30
CA ALA A 103 -6.54 21.53 7.39
C ALA A 103 -7.65 20.55 7.78
N MET A 104 -7.59 19.29 7.33
CA MET A 104 -8.56 18.26 7.72
C MET A 104 -8.42 17.83 9.18
N LEU A 105 -7.21 17.87 9.73
CA LEU A 105 -6.91 17.45 11.11
C LEU A 105 -6.96 18.61 12.12
N ALA A 106 -6.99 19.85 11.65
CA ALA A 106 -7.04 21.04 12.48
C ALA A 106 -8.37 21.14 13.26
N PRO A 107 -8.40 21.94 14.35
CA PRO A 107 -9.64 22.28 15.04
C PRO A 107 -10.68 22.84 14.07
N GLY A 108 -11.90 22.30 14.08
CA GLY A 108 -12.96 22.63 13.11
C GLY A 108 -12.80 21.97 11.72
N GLY A 109 -11.74 21.21 11.48
CA GLY A 109 -11.55 20.41 10.28
C GLY A 109 -12.41 19.14 10.27
N PHE A 110 -12.42 18.45 9.12
CA PHE A 110 -13.25 17.26 8.96
C PHE A 110 -12.90 16.13 9.97
N PHE A 111 -11.63 15.97 10.32
CA PHE A 111 -11.14 15.01 11.33
C PHE A 111 -10.76 15.73 12.63
N GLU A 112 -11.60 16.62 13.11
CA GLU A 112 -11.41 17.24 14.40
C GLU A 112 -11.23 16.18 15.50
N GLY A 113 -10.21 16.39 16.38
CA GLY A 113 -9.76 15.37 17.33
C GLY A 113 -8.61 14.51 16.80
N GLY A 114 -8.13 14.77 15.56
CA GLY A 114 -6.99 14.09 14.94
C GLY A 114 -7.31 12.65 14.53
N LEU A 115 -6.27 11.87 14.29
CA LEU A 115 -6.39 10.46 13.86
C LEU A 115 -7.00 9.55 14.94
N GLY A 116 -6.96 9.95 16.20
CA GLY A 116 -7.63 9.26 17.31
C GLY A 116 -9.09 9.65 17.51
N GLY A 117 -9.57 10.70 16.83
CA GLY A 117 -10.94 11.18 16.93
C GLY A 117 -11.96 10.18 16.36
N GLU A 118 -13.21 10.25 16.87
CA GLU A 118 -14.28 9.32 16.49
C GLU A 118 -14.53 9.27 14.98
N ARG A 119 -14.52 10.44 14.31
CA ARG A 119 -14.73 10.51 12.87
C ARG A 119 -13.61 9.87 12.07
N ALA A 120 -12.34 10.09 12.50
CA ALA A 120 -11.19 9.46 11.87
C ALA A 120 -11.22 7.94 12.07
N GLN A 121 -11.54 7.47 13.26
CA GLN A 121 -11.72 6.05 13.56
C GLN A 121 -12.80 5.43 12.66
N LYS A 122 -13.93 6.08 12.50
CA LYS A 122 -15.05 5.59 11.68
C LYS A 122 -14.75 5.60 10.18
N CYS A 123 -14.01 6.59 9.68
CA CYS A 123 -13.80 6.78 8.24
C CYS A 123 -12.48 6.16 7.72
N LEU A 124 -11.44 6.11 8.54
CA LEU A 124 -10.11 5.70 8.11
C LEU A 124 -9.72 4.28 8.54
N LEU A 125 -10.35 3.74 9.59
CA LEU A 125 -10.11 2.35 9.98
C LEU A 125 -10.95 1.42 9.13
N THR A 126 -10.27 0.54 8.41
CA THR A 126 -10.91 -0.56 7.69
C THR A 126 -11.09 -1.75 8.63
N GLN A 127 -12.28 -2.33 8.60
CA GLN A 127 -12.58 -3.57 9.32
C GLN A 127 -12.58 -4.74 8.35
N PHE A 128 -12.05 -5.86 8.79
CA PHE A 128 -12.10 -7.09 8.03
C PHE A 128 -13.47 -7.76 8.24
N HIS A 129 -14.20 -7.99 7.15
CA HIS A 129 -15.48 -8.70 7.17
C HIS A 129 -15.35 -10.09 6.53
N ASP A 130 -15.82 -11.10 7.19
CA ASP A 130 -15.94 -12.45 6.61
C ASP A 130 -17.14 -12.49 5.67
N ARG A 131 -16.87 -12.32 4.38
CA ARG A 131 -17.90 -12.33 3.33
C ARG A 131 -18.61 -13.68 3.16
N LYS A 132 -18.05 -14.76 3.68
CA LYS A 132 -18.72 -16.06 3.66
C LYS A 132 -19.86 -16.11 4.69
N ALA A 133 -19.61 -15.62 5.89
CA ALA A 133 -20.64 -15.51 6.91
C ALA A 133 -21.78 -14.58 6.47
N ASP A 134 -21.45 -13.46 5.84
CA ASP A 134 -22.44 -12.51 5.30
C ASP A 134 -23.28 -13.13 4.16
N ALA A 135 -22.68 -13.98 3.31
CA ALA A 135 -23.36 -14.62 2.20
C ALA A 135 -24.32 -15.74 2.66
N GLU A 136 -23.98 -16.45 3.72
CA GLU A 136 -24.86 -17.47 4.34
C GLU A 136 -26.08 -16.84 5.02
N MET A 137 -25.98 -15.59 5.50
CA MET A 137 -27.11 -14.85 6.07
C MET A 137 -28.05 -14.24 5.02
N THR A 138 -27.61 -14.09 3.79
CA THR A 138 -28.40 -13.56 2.66
C THR A 138 -28.66 -14.66 1.62
N GLU A 139 -29.48 -15.65 1.97
CA GLU A 139 -30.09 -16.53 0.96
C GLU A 139 -30.89 -15.69 -0.03
N GLY A 140 -30.30 -15.40 -1.16
CA GLY A 140 -30.96 -14.64 -2.25
C GLY A 140 -30.15 -13.51 -2.86
N SER A 141 -28.93 -13.24 -2.45
CA SER A 141 -28.13 -12.17 -3.05
C SER A 141 -27.52 -12.61 -4.39
N ALA A 142 -27.73 -11.77 -5.40
CA ALA A 142 -27.42 -11.93 -6.83
C ALA A 142 -25.93 -12.13 -7.19
N LEU A 143 -25.12 -12.75 -6.35
CA LEU A 143 -23.74 -13.12 -6.64
C LEU A 143 -23.57 -14.54 -7.21
N THR A 144 -24.65 -15.22 -7.55
CA THR A 144 -24.64 -16.44 -8.36
C THR A 144 -24.63 -16.15 -9.87
N THR A 145 -24.06 -15.05 -10.30
CA THR A 145 -23.78 -14.86 -11.72
C THR A 145 -22.57 -15.73 -12.05
N GLN A 146 -22.81 -16.86 -12.66
CA GLN A 146 -21.80 -17.69 -13.30
C GLN A 146 -21.05 -16.83 -14.32
N TRP A 147 -19.74 -16.76 -14.20
CA TRP A 147 -18.82 -16.23 -15.21
C TRP A 147 -18.44 -17.33 -16.17
#